data_54ea58e536ec9e1bdb1f8fd715b55c55
#
_entry.id   54ea58e536ec9e1bdb1f8fd715b55c55
#
_cell.length_a   1.000
_cell.length_b   1.000
_cell.length_c   1.000
_cell.angle_alpha   90.00
_cell.angle_beta   90.00
_cell.angle_gamma   90.00
#
_symmetry.space_group_name_H-M   'P 1'
#
loop_
_entity.id
_entity.type
_entity.pdbx_description
1 polymer ?
#
loop_
_entity_poly.entity_id
_entity_poly.type
_entity_poly.pdbx_seq_one_letter_code
_entity_poly.pdbx_strand_id
1 'polypeptide(L)'
;RPDGMRYRYVTAPTPAGLAKAVDRQLTKTRGGKPSSRILIVNSEDAASAAPAAAWAARSGDPILFTGAGTLPPDTKEAIAEHENPRIYVLGSSDVVSSFVIRSLKDIPGTSVYRIQPPNDDGGPADLSIAFARYSDRDFGWTYREPGHSYVFAPTKDPSSAMAAAALSSGGSFPAMLYVDEPNHVSAALRSYLLDVQPGYN
;
A
#
# COMPACT_ATOMS: atom_id res chain seq x y z
N ARG A 1 -30.61 7.60 -2.40
CA ARG A 1 -29.60 8.15 -3.34
C ARG A 1 -29.91 9.64 -3.48
N PRO A 2 -28.93 10.57 -3.38
CA PRO A 2 -29.19 11.97 -3.68
C PRO A 2 -29.62 12.13 -5.14
N ASP A 3 -30.67 12.89 -5.39
CA ASP A 3 -31.16 13.16 -6.74
C ASP A 3 -30.13 13.98 -7.53
N GLY A 4 -29.90 13.60 -8.79
CA GLY A 4 -28.97 14.30 -9.70
C GLY A 4 -27.53 13.80 -9.69
N MET A 5 -27.13 12.87 -8.82
CA MET A 5 -25.81 12.25 -8.86
C MET A 5 -25.71 11.16 -9.95
N ARG A 6 -24.68 11.25 -10.77
CA ARG A 6 -24.33 10.16 -11.70
C ARG A 6 -23.41 9.16 -10.99
N TYR A 7 -23.80 7.90 -10.98
CA TYR A 7 -23.05 6.81 -10.40
C TYR A 7 -22.46 5.93 -11.52
N ARG A 8 -21.22 5.49 -11.30
CA ARG A 8 -20.60 4.44 -12.11
C ARG A 8 -20.24 3.30 -11.17
N TYR A 9 -20.67 2.11 -11.52
CA TYR A 9 -20.26 0.90 -10.80
C TYR A 9 -19.00 0.32 -11.45
N VAL A 10 -18.02 -0.01 -10.62
CA VAL A 10 -16.86 -0.79 -11.01
C VAL A 10 -17.00 -2.14 -10.32
N THR A 11 -17.13 -3.19 -11.08
CA THR A 11 -17.38 -4.56 -10.58
C THR A 11 -16.48 -5.56 -11.31
N ALA A 12 -16.09 -6.60 -10.61
CA ALA A 12 -15.42 -7.78 -11.17
C ALA A 12 -15.67 -9.00 -10.28
N PRO A 13 -15.51 -10.23 -10.79
CA PRO A 13 -15.80 -11.45 -10.03
C PRO A 13 -14.71 -11.79 -9.00
N THR A 14 -13.51 -11.22 -9.12
CA THR A 14 -12.36 -11.49 -8.26
C THR A 14 -11.76 -10.20 -7.69
N PRO A 15 -11.09 -10.25 -6.53
CA PRO A 15 -10.36 -9.09 -6.01
C PRO A 15 -9.33 -8.53 -7.00
N ALA A 16 -8.57 -9.39 -7.67
CA ALA A 16 -7.59 -8.98 -8.68
C ALA A 16 -8.25 -8.32 -9.90
N GLY A 17 -9.37 -8.88 -10.37
CA GLY A 17 -10.16 -8.28 -11.46
C GLY A 17 -10.75 -6.94 -11.07
N LEU A 18 -11.21 -6.79 -9.81
CA LEU A 18 -11.71 -5.50 -9.32
C LEU A 18 -10.59 -4.46 -9.25
N ALA A 19 -9.41 -4.82 -8.73
CA ALA A 19 -8.24 -3.93 -8.69
C ALA A 19 -7.83 -3.45 -10.08
N LYS A 20 -7.78 -4.36 -11.06
CA LYS A 20 -7.54 -4.04 -12.48
C LYS A 20 -8.59 -3.07 -13.04
N ALA A 21 -9.86 -3.30 -12.75
CA ALA A 21 -10.94 -2.42 -13.22
C ALA A 21 -10.86 -1.02 -12.59
N VAL A 22 -10.48 -0.94 -11.31
CA VAL A 22 -10.24 0.33 -10.59
C VAL A 22 -9.03 1.05 -11.19
N ASP A 23 -7.92 0.36 -11.44
CA ASP A 23 -6.71 0.93 -12.06
C ASP A 23 -7.00 1.51 -13.45
N ARG A 24 -7.72 0.78 -14.29
CA ARG A 24 -8.19 1.29 -15.59
C ARG A 24 -9.07 2.55 -15.43
N GLN A 25 -9.91 2.61 -14.39
CA GLN A 25 -10.71 3.79 -14.13
C GLN A 25 -9.85 4.96 -13.66
N LEU A 26 -8.86 4.74 -12.80
CA LEU A 26 -7.89 5.74 -12.38
C LEU A 26 -7.10 6.29 -13.58
N THR A 27 -6.62 5.41 -14.45
CA THR A 27 -5.93 5.79 -15.70
C THR A 27 -6.80 6.70 -16.57
N LYS A 28 -8.09 6.38 -16.72
CA LYS A 28 -9.04 7.25 -17.46
C LYS A 28 -9.19 8.62 -16.81
N THR A 29 -9.26 8.71 -15.48
CA THR A 29 -9.38 10.01 -14.78
C THR A 29 -8.11 10.86 -14.90
N ARG A 30 -6.98 10.23 -15.19
CA ARG A 30 -5.68 10.89 -15.46
C ARG A 30 -5.43 11.20 -16.93
N GLY A 31 -6.47 11.25 -17.74
CA GLY A 31 -6.34 11.54 -19.17
C GLY A 31 -5.68 10.41 -19.98
N GLY A 32 -5.84 9.17 -19.52
CA GLY A 32 -5.32 7.98 -20.21
C GLY A 32 -3.85 7.64 -19.90
N LYS A 33 -3.23 8.30 -18.93
CA LYS A 33 -1.84 8.04 -18.51
C LYS A 33 -1.82 7.08 -17.33
N PRO A 34 -1.32 5.83 -17.50
CA PRO A 34 -1.10 4.90 -16.38
C PRO A 34 -0.05 5.45 -15.42
N SER A 35 -0.11 5.03 -14.15
CA SER A 35 0.95 5.35 -13.20
C SER A 35 2.25 4.62 -13.57
N SER A 36 3.39 5.26 -13.36
CA SER A 36 4.70 4.60 -13.45
C SER A 36 5.02 3.75 -12.20
N ARG A 37 4.12 3.72 -11.23
CA ARG A 37 4.28 3.04 -9.95
C ARG A 37 3.03 2.21 -9.65
N ILE A 38 3.23 1.02 -9.11
CA ILE A 38 2.18 0.09 -8.73
C ILE A 38 2.51 -0.48 -7.35
N LEU A 39 1.53 -0.50 -6.45
CA LEU A 39 1.63 -1.25 -5.20
C LEU A 39 1.03 -2.63 -5.38
N ILE A 40 1.72 -3.65 -4.86
CA ILE A 40 1.22 -5.02 -4.80
C ILE A 40 1.06 -5.41 -3.34
N VAL A 41 -0.12 -5.93 -3.01
CA VAL A 41 -0.44 -6.49 -1.69
C VAL A 41 -1.10 -7.86 -1.85
N ASN A 42 -0.97 -8.69 -0.82
CA ASN A 42 -1.70 -9.94 -0.78
C ASN A 42 -3.18 -9.67 -0.46
N SER A 43 -4.10 -10.15 -1.30
CA SER A 43 -5.55 -9.93 -1.12
C SER A 43 -6.13 -10.59 0.13
N GLU A 44 -5.40 -11.54 0.72
CA GLU A 44 -5.79 -12.26 1.94
C GLU A 44 -5.14 -11.66 3.20
N ASP A 45 -4.21 -10.70 3.03
CA ASP A 45 -3.54 -10.00 4.13
C ASP A 45 -3.99 -8.53 4.19
N ALA A 46 -5.05 -8.28 4.94
CA ALA A 46 -5.57 -6.94 5.16
C ALA A 46 -4.57 -6.01 5.87
N ALA A 47 -3.61 -6.58 6.60
CA ALA A 47 -2.62 -5.81 7.34
C ALA A 47 -1.62 -5.10 6.43
N SER A 48 -1.24 -5.67 5.29
CA SER A 48 -0.42 -4.96 4.29
C SER A 48 -1.23 -3.99 3.44
N ALA A 49 -2.54 -4.21 3.31
CA ALA A 49 -3.39 -3.44 2.43
C ALA A 49 -3.65 -2.01 2.91
N ALA A 50 -3.84 -1.78 4.22
CA ALA A 50 -4.18 -0.46 4.72
C ALA A 50 -3.02 0.56 4.64
N PRO A 51 -1.76 0.24 4.96
CA PRO A 51 -0.63 1.13 4.66
C PRO A 51 -0.48 1.44 3.17
N ALA A 52 -0.74 0.45 2.29
CA ALA A 52 -0.78 0.68 0.84
C ALA A 52 -1.91 1.62 0.44
N ALA A 53 -3.10 1.47 1.03
CA ALA A 53 -4.23 2.36 0.79
C ALA A 53 -3.96 3.80 1.24
N ALA A 54 -3.26 3.99 2.37
CA ALA A 54 -2.81 5.30 2.82
C ALA A 54 -1.89 5.97 1.80
N TRP A 55 -0.93 5.24 1.26
CA TRP A 55 -0.09 5.75 0.17
C TRP A 55 -0.89 6.04 -1.10
N ALA A 56 -1.76 5.13 -1.52
CA ALA A 56 -2.60 5.31 -2.69
C ALA A 56 -3.53 6.52 -2.56
N ALA A 57 -4.07 6.78 -1.36
CA ALA A 57 -4.88 7.96 -1.08
C ALA A 57 -4.09 9.27 -1.27
N ARG A 58 -2.80 9.28 -0.91
CA ARG A 58 -1.90 10.43 -1.11
C ARG A 58 -1.46 10.58 -2.56
N SER A 59 -0.96 9.49 -3.17
CA SER A 59 -0.26 9.52 -4.46
C SER A 59 -1.19 9.29 -5.64
N GLY A 60 -2.29 8.57 -5.40
CA GLY A 60 -3.16 8.02 -6.41
C GLY A 60 -2.58 6.81 -7.15
N ASP A 61 -1.45 6.24 -6.73
CA ASP A 61 -0.88 5.04 -7.35
C ASP A 61 -1.84 3.87 -7.20
N PRO A 62 -1.98 2.99 -8.20
CA PRO A 62 -2.88 1.85 -8.11
C PRO A 62 -2.36 0.79 -7.15
N ILE A 63 -3.31 0.09 -6.51
CA ILE A 63 -3.05 -1.12 -5.74
C ILE A 63 -3.57 -2.29 -6.54
N LEU A 64 -2.71 -3.28 -6.81
CA LEU A 64 -3.08 -4.54 -7.43
C LEU A 64 -2.87 -5.68 -6.43
N PHE A 65 -3.64 -6.75 -6.59
CA PHE A 65 -3.67 -7.85 -5.65
C PHE A 65 -2.96 -9.10 -6.17
N THR A 66 -2.31 -9.80 -5.25
CA THR A 66 -1.74 -11.13 -5.45
C THR A 66 -2.23 -12.07 -4.34
N GLY A 67 -2.08 -13.36 -4.50
CA GLY A 67 -2.12 -14.31 -3.38
C GLY A 67 -0.72 -14.47 -2.79
N ALA A 68 -0.61 -15.19 -1.68
CA ALA A 68 0.67 -15.46 -1.02
C ALA A 68 1.67 -16.15 -1.98
N GLY A 69 1.23 -17.15 -2.72
CA GLY A 69 2.05 -17.94 -3.64
C GLY A 69 1.66 -17.80 -5.12
N THR A 70 0.72 -16.94 -5.48
CA THR A 70 0.17 -16.89 -6.85
C THR A 70 0.09 -15.46 -7.37
N LEU A 71 0.42 -15.28 -8.64
CA LEU A 71 0.20 -14.05 -9.38
C LEU A 71 -1.03 -14.22 -10.28
N PRO A 72 -2.19 -13.59 -9.93
CA PRO A 72 -3.40 -13.72 -10.72
C PRO A 72 -3.23 -13.21 -12.16
N PRO A 73 -3.87 -13.84 -13.17
CA PRO A 73 -3.83 -13.36 -14.55
C PRO A 73 -4.27 -11.90 -14.69
N ASP A 74 -5.36 -11.50 -14.01
CA ASP A 74 -5.85 -10.12 -14.02
C ASP A 74 -4.79 -9.11 -13.53
N THR A 75 -4.01 -9.47 -12.51
CA THR A 75 -2.92 -8.62 -12.01
C THR A 75 -1.80 -8.52 -13.02
N LYS A 76 -1.42 -9.64 -13.65
CA LYS A 76 -0.42 -9.66 -14.72
C LYS A 76 -0.83 -8.81 -15.92
N GLU A 77 -2.08 -8.93 -16.33
CA GLU A 77 -2.64 -8.12 -17.41
C GLU A 77 -2.70 -6.62 -17.06
N ALA A 78 -3.09 -6.28 -15.83
CA ALA A 78 -3.10 -4.89 -15.38
C ALA A 78 -1.69 -4.29 -15.44
N ILE A 79 -0.67 -4.99 -14.94
CA ILE A 79 0.74 -4.55 -14.98
C ILE A 79 1.19 -4.29 -16.42
N ALA A 80 0.80 -5.16 -17.36
CA ALA A 80 1.17 -5.03 -18.77
C ALA A 80 0.55 -3.80 -19.46
N GLU A 81 -0.47 -3.17 -18.88
CA GLU A 81 -1.07 -1.92 -19.36
C GLU A 81 -0.24 -0.67 -18.95
N HIS A 82 0.78 -0.84 -18.09
CA HIS A 82 1.69 0.23 -17.67
C HIS A 82 3.00 0.20 -18.44
N GLU A 83 3.56 1.37 -18.72
CA GLU A 83 4.84 1.49 -19.40
C GLU A 83 5.99 1.47 -18.39
N ASN A 84 6.79 0.39 -18.39
CA ASN A 84 7.97 0.19 -17.54
C ASN A 84 7.72 0.53 -16.06
N PRO A 85 6.68 -0.07 -15.41
CA PRO A 85 6.31 0.32 -14.07
C PRO A 85 7.33 -0.15 -13.02
N ARG A 86 7.48 0.68 -11.98
CA ARG A 86 8.11 0.26 -10.73
C ARG A 86 7.05 -0.35 -9.83
N ILE A 87 7.28 -1.59 -9.44
CA ILE A 87 6.35 -2.39 -8.63
C ILE A 87 6.88 -2.47 -7.21
N TYR A 88 6.08 -2.03 -6.25
CA TYR A 88 6.40 -2.05 -4.83
C TYR A 88 5.51 -3.07 -4.12
N VAL A 89 6.12 -4.16 -3.67
CA VAL A 89 5.42 -5.27 -3.01
C VAL A 89 5.53 -5.10 -1.50
N LEU A 90 4.38 -4.96 -0.82
CA LEU A 90 4.33 -4.84 0.64
C LEU A 90 4.16 -6.20 1.29
N GLY A 91 5.04 -6.51 2.20
CA GLY A 91 5.01 -7.73 3.01
C GLY A 91 6.27 -8.60 2.89
N SER A 92 6.49 -9.41 3.93
CA SER A 92 7.55 -10.40 4.01
C SER A 92 7.40 -11.53 3.00
N SER A 93 8.34 -12.47 3.00
CA SER A 93 8.29 -13.66 2.14
C SER A 93 7.09 -14.58 2.45
N ASP A 94 6.59 -14.55 3.69
CA ASP A 94 5.42 -15.32 4.12
C ASP A 94 4.12 -14.70 3.62
N VAL A 95 4.09 -13.37 3.47
CA VAL A 95 2.91 -12.64 2.96
C VAL A 95 2.85 -12.69 1.44
N VAL A 96 3.97 -12.47 0.75
CA VAL A 96 4.11 -12.58 -0.70
C VAL A 96 5.38 -13.34 -1.02
N SER A 97 5.24 -14.56 -1.50
CA SER A 97 6.37 -15.46 -1.69
C SER A 97 7.40 -14.96 -2.71
N SER A 98 8.63 -15.49 -2.60
CA SER A 98 9.68 -15.22 -3.59
C SER A 98 9.33 -15.73 -4.99
N PHE A 99 8.44 -16.70 -5.11
CA PHE A 99 7.91 -17.15 -6.41
C PHE A 99 7.11 -16.03 -7.10
N VAL A 100 6.23 -15.35 -6.36
CA VAL A 100 5.45 -14.20 -6.89
C VAL A 100 6.40 -13.08 -7.30
N ILE A 101 7.41 -12.77 -6.49
CA ILE A 101 8.42 -11.75 -6.85
C ILE A 101 9.14 -12.09 -8.16
N ARG A 102 9.53 -13.36 -8.36
CA ARG A 102 10.14 -13.79 -9.63
C ARG A 102 9.18 -13.63 -10.79
N SER A 103 7.92 -14.08 -10.62
CA SER A 103 6.89 -13.95 -11.65
C SER A 103 6.59 -12.49 -12.03
N LEU A 104 6.69 -11.54 -11.08
CA LEU A 104 6.58 -10.10 -11.35
C LEU A 104 7.79 -9.58 -12.14
N LYS A 105 9.00 -10.03 -11.81
CA LYS A 105 10.24 -9.67 -12.52
C LYS A 105 10.31 -10.24 -13.94
N ASP A 106 9.62 -11.35 -14.20
CA ASP A 106 9.53 -11.96 -15.53
C ASP A 106 8.62 -11.18 -16.49
N ILE A 107 7.84 -10.20 -15.98
CA ILE A 107 7.04 -9.30 -16.83
C ILE A 107 8.01 -8.28 -17.47
N PRO A 108 8.07 -8.17 -18.80
CA PRO A 108 9.00 -7.27 -19.46
C PRO A 108 8.81 -5.80 -19.02
N GLY A 109 9.91 -5.08 -18.83
CA GLY A 109 9.90 -3.66 -18.48
C GLY A 109 9.66 -3.36 -17.00
N THR A 110 9.38 -4.36 -16.15
CA THR A 110 9.14 -4.11 -14.73
C THR A 110 10.43 -4.00 -13.91
N SER A 111 10.38 -3.15 -12.88
CA SER A 111 11.36 -3.12 -11.78
C SER A 111 10.63 -3.43 -10.49
N VAL A 112 11.05 -4.46 -9.75
CA VAL A 112 10.32 -4.98 -8.58
C VAL A 112 11.11 -4.77 -7.31
N TYR A 113 10.51 -4.12 -6.34
CA TYR A 113 11.05 -3.79 -5.03
C TYR A 113 10.15 -4.39 -3.94
N ARG A 114 10.75 -4.95 -2.90
CA ARG A 114 10.00 -5.42 -1.73
C ARG A 114 10.14 -4.43 -0.58
N ILE A 115 9.04 -4.15 0.08
CA ILE A 115 8.98 -3.38 1.31
C ILE A 115 8.55 -4.34 2.41
N GLN A 116 9.46 -4.61 3.32
CA GLN A 116 9.26 -5.56 4.42
C GLN A 116 9.97 -5.06 5.68
N PRO A 117 9.59 -5.56 6.86
CA PRO A 117 10.37 -5.34 8.08
C PRO A 117 11.82 -5.77 7.90
N PRO A 118 12.77 -5.19 8.67
CA PRO A 118 14.18 -5.61 8.64
C PRO A 118 14.36 -7.10 8.96
N ASN A 119 13.53 -7.64 9.84
CA ASN A 119 13.43 -9.05 10.14
C ASN A 119 12.20 -9.62 9.42
N ASP A 120 12.35 -10.74 8.77
CA ASP A 120 11.27 -11.38 7.97
C ASP A 120 10.06 -11.83 8.84
N ASP A 121 10.26 -11.99 10.14
CA ASP A 121 9.25 -12.34 11.15
C ASP A 121 8.52 -11.12 11.75
N GLY A 122 8.81 -9.91 11.28
CA GLY A 122 8.16 -8.69 11.73
C GLY A 122 6.67 -8.65 11.38
N GLY A 123 5.86 -8.21 12.36
CA GLY A 123 4.40 -8.12 12.23
C GLY A 123 3.91 -6.89 11.44
N PRO A 124 2.58 -6.67 11.39
CA PRO A 124 1.97 -5.53 10.70
C PRO A 124 2.49 -4.17 11.16
N ALA A 125 2.76 -4.00 12.46
CA ALA A 125 3.32 -2.77 13.01
C ALA A 125 4.71 -2.49 12.41
N ASP A 126 5.57 -3.53 12.34
CA ASP A 126 6.91 -3.40 11.77
C ASP A 126 6.87 -3.11 10.26
N LEU A 127 5.91 -3.71 9.53
CA LEU A 127 5.69 -3.41 8.11
C LEU A 127 5.28 -1.95 7.91
N SER A 128 4.38 -1.42 8.74
CA SER A 128 3.95 -0.03 8.66
C SER A 128 5.10 0.95 8.91
N ILE A 129 5.99 0.64 9.87
CA ILE A 129 7.22 1.40 10.16
C ILE A 129 8.19 1.32 8.97
N ALA A 130 8.41 0.11 8.42
CA ALA A 130 9.28 -0.09 7.28
C ALA A 130 8.80 0.74 6.08
N PHE A 131 7.48 0.79 5.85
CA PHE A 131 6.92 1.60 4.77
C PHE A 131 7.00 3.11 5.07
N ALA A 132 6.77 3.55 6.31
CA ALA A 132 6.94 4.94 6.68
C ALA A 132 8.38 5.45 6.46
N ARG A 133 9.37 4.59 6.68
CA ARG A 133 10.79 4.89 6.43
C ARG A 133 11.22 4.72 4.98
N TYR A 134 10.40 4.05 4.15
CA TYR A 134 10.79 3.69 2.79
C TYR A 134 10.98 4.90 1.90
N SER A 135 12.00 4.84 1.05
CA SER A 135 12.33 5.87 0.07
C SER A 135 12.94 5.25 -1.17
N ASP A 136 12.35 5.48 -2.31
CA ASP A 136 12.92 5.20 -3.63
C ASP A 136 12.49 6.29 -4.62
N ARG A 137 13.39 7.23 -4.90
CA ARG A 137 13.12 8.38 -5.78
C ARG A 137 11.91 9.19 -5.29
N ASP A 138 10.81 9.14 -6.05
CA ASP A 138 9.54 9.82 -5.78
C ASP A 138 8.47 8.92 -5.13
N PHE A 139 8.85 7.72 -4.64
CA PHE A 139 8.00 6.77 -3.96
C PHE A 139 8.43 6.54 -2.51
N GLY A 140 7.45 6.42 -1.62
CA GLY A 140 7.62 6.16 -0.20
C GLY A 140 7.50 7.43 0.65
N TRP A 141 7.21 7.24 1.93
CA TRP A 141 6.96 8.33 2.87
C TRP A 141 8.22 9.12 3.22
N THR A 142 9.38 8.44 3.27
CA THR A 142 10.68 9.04 3.64
C THR A 142 10.74 9.58 5.07
N TYR A 143 9.84 9.15 5.97
CA TYR A 143 9.71 9.66 7.32
C TYR A 143 10.79 9.06 8.24
N ARG A 144 11.97 9.66 8.18
CA ARG A 144 13.17 9.27 8.96
C ARG A 144 13.63 10.34 9.93
N GLU A 145 13.03 11.53 9.84
CA GLU A 145 13.39 12.73 10.60
C GLU A 145 12.17 13.29 11.32
N PRO A 146 12.33 14.18 12.31
CA PRO A 146 11.23 14.85 12.99
C PRO A 146 10.36 15.72 12.06
N GLY A 147 9.13 16.00 12.51
CA GLY A 147 8.24 16.97 11.83
C GLY A 147 7.16 16.36 10.92
N HIS A 148 6.99 15.03 10.95
CA HIS A 148 5.98 14.34 10.17
C HIS A 148 4.74 14.01 11.00
N SER A 149 3.61 13.86 10.31
CA SER A 149 2.35 13.43 10.92
C SER A 149 2.10 11.96 10.68
N TYR A 150 1.35 11.34 11.59
CA TYR A 150 1.01 9.93 11.52
C TYR A 150 -0.49 9.73 11.80
N VAL A 151 -1.05 8.71 11.17
CA VAL A 151 -2.34 8.16 11.51
C VAL A 151 -2.11 6.80 12.17
N PHE A 152 -2.67 6.59 13.35
CA PHE A 152 -2.58 5.32 14.05
C PHE A 152 -3.84 4.51 13.80
N ALA A 153 -3.68 3.24 13.47
CA ALA A 153 -4.77 2.31 13.19
C ALA A 153 -4.56 0.98 13.93
N PRO A 154 -5.63 0.34 14.43
CA PRO A 154 -5.51 -0.96 15.09
C PRO A 154 -5.23 -2.07 14.09
N THR A 155 -4.29 -2.96 14.41
CA THR A 155 -4.00 -4.15 13.58
C THR A 155 -5.16 -5.15 13.55
N LYS A 156 -5.94 -5.21 14.63
CA LYS A 156 -7.05 -6.18 14.82
C LYS A 156 -8.35 -5.75 14.15
N ASP A 157 -8.44 -4.51 13.63
CA ASP A 157 -9.61 -4.00 12.93
C ASP A 157 -9.23 -3.43 11.55
N PRO A 158 -9.13 -4.30 10.54
CA PRO A 158 -8.80 -3.89 9.18
C PRO A 158 -9.78 -2.86 8.59
N SER A 159 -11.05 -2.91 8.99
CA SER A 159 -12.07 -1.98 8.47
C SER A 159 -11.79 -0.55 8.94
N SER A 160 -11.50 -0.36 10.23
CA SER A 160 -11.09 0.94 10.76
C SER A 160 -9.77 1.41 10.16
N ALA A 161 -8.80 0.51 9.96
CA ALA A 161 -7.53 0.85 9.33
C ALA A 161 -7.72 1.32 7.87
N MET A 162 -8.56 0.64 7.09
CA MET A 162 -8.89 1.06 5.72
C MET A 162 -9.62 2.41 5.68
N ALA A 163 -10.54 2.66 6.62
CA ALA A 163 -11.20 3.96 6.72
C ALA A 163 -10.21 5.08 7.09
N ALA A 164 -9.31 4.82 8.03
CA ALA A 164 -8.27 5.75 8.45
C ALA A 164 -7.26 6.07 7.33
N ALA A 165 -7.04 5.16 6.38
CA ALA A 165 -6.15 5.38 5.23
C ALA A 165 -6.55 6.62 4.39
N ALA A 166 -7.85 6.95 4.35
CA ALA A 166 -8.32 8.14 3.63
C ALA A 166 -7.78 9.45 4.21
N LEU A 167 -7.40 9.50 5.49
CA LEU A 167 -6.81 10.68 6.13
C LEU A 167 -5.45 11.05 5.52
N SER A 168 -4.77 10.09 4.89
CA SER A 168 -3.49 10.33 4.22
C SER A 168 -3.60 11.11 2.90
N SER A 169 -4.81 11.38 2.41
CA SER A 169 -5.04 12.10 1.15
C SER A 169 -4.91 13.62 1.25
N GLY A 170 -4.79 14.19 2.45
CA GLY A 170 -4.78 15.64 2.64
C GLY A 170 -4.06 16.10 3.90
N GLY A 171 -4.07 17.42 4.13
CA GLY A 171 -3.39 18.03 5.27
C GLY A 171 -1.88 17.82 5.21
N SER A 172 -1.33 17.27 6.29
CA SER A 172 0.10 16.95 6.40
C SER A 172 0.49 15.60 5.76
N PHE A 173 -0.45 14.94 5.07
CA PHE A 173 -0.23 13.63 4.43
C PHE A 173 0.34 12.59 5.40
N PRO A 174 -0.36 12.24 6.49
CA PRO A 174 0.16 11.36 7.51
C PRO A 174 0.43 9.95 6.99
N ALA A 175 1.57 9.37 7.35
CA ALA A 175 1.82 7.95 7.14
C ALA A 175 0.99 7.12 8.13
N MET A 176 0.53 5.95 7.70
CA MET A 176 -0.20 5.05 8.58
C MET A 176 0.77 4.17 9.37
N LEU A 177 0.58 4.13 10.68
CA LEU A 177 1.27 3.24 11.59
C LEU A 177 0.26 2.35 12.32
N TYR A 178 0.59 1.09 12.46
CA TYR A 178 -0.23 0.16 13.22
C TYR A 178 0.12 0.15 14.69
N VAL A 179 -0.95 0.01 15.51
CA VAL A 179 -0.88 -0.28 16.94
C VAL A 179 -1.60 -1.60 17.22
N ASP A 180 -0.97 -2.47 18.00
CA ASP A 180 -1.53 -3.80 18.29
C ASP A 180 -2.67 -3.73 19.30
N GLU A 181 -2.58 -2.83 20.26
CA GLU A 181 -3.58 -2.59 21.29
C GLU A 181 -3.69 -1.11 21.64
N PRO A 182 -4.89 -0.62 22.01
CA PRO A 182 -5.13 0.79 22.27
C PRO A 182 -4.23 1.41 23.35
N ASN A 183 -3.80 0.60 24.32
CA ASN A 183 -3.02 1.02 25.48
C ASN A 183 -1.58 0.48 25.47
N HIS A 184 -1.16 -0.14 24.37
CA HIS A 184 0.17 -0.73 24.28
C HIS A 184 0.85 -0.36 22.96
N VAL A 185 1.97 0.29 23.07
CA VAL A 185 2.85 0.61 21.93
C VAL A 185 3.99 -0.41 21.91
N SER A 186 4.12 -1.14 20.80
CA SER A 186 5.20 -2.12 20.63
C SER A 186 6.58 -1.47 20.78
N ALA A 187 7.59 -2.25 21.19
CA ALA A 187 8.94 -1.75 21.34
C ALA A 187 9.49 -1.13 20.03
N ALA A 188 9.19 -1.74 18.88
CA ALA A 188 9.59 -1.25 17.57
C ALA A 188 8.94 0.10 17.25
N LEU A 189 7.61 0.23 17.47
CA LEU A 189 6.90 1.48 17.24
C LEU A 189 7.37 2.57 18.19
N ARG A 190 7.60 2.26 19.47
CA ARG A 190 8.16 3.19 20.44
C ARG A 190 9.54 3.69 20.01
N SER A 191 10.43 2.77 19.60
CA SER A 191 11.76 3.13 19.12
C SER A 191 11.68 4.04 17.90
N TYR A 192 10.82 3.69 16.93
CA TYR A 192 10.63 4.52 15.75
C TYR A 192 10.13 5.92 16.08
N LEU A 193 9.13 6.05 16.96
CA LEU A 193 8.59 7.36 17.35
C LEU A 193 9.62 8.20 18.12
N LEU A 194 10.49 7.58 18.92
CA LEU A 194 11.59 8.28 19.58
C LEU A 194 12.63 8.78 18.57
N ASP A 195 12.93 8.00 17.53
CA ASP A 195 13.87 8.41 16.47
C ASP A 195 13.35 9.60 15.65
N VAL A 196 12.06 9.59 15.31
CA VAL A 196 11.47 10.62 14.44
C VAL A 196 10.80 11.74 15.22
N GLN A 197 10.63 11.63 16.53
CA GLN A 197 10.05 12.61 17.44
C GLN A 197 9.00 13.47 16.74
N PRO A 198 7.78 12.94 16.47
CA PRO A 198 6.76 13.70 15.77
C PRO A 198 6.57 15.03 16.47
N GLY A 199 6.84 16.14 15.75
CA GLY A 199 6.80 17.46 16.33
C GLY A 199 5.38 17.82 16.73
N TYR A 200 5.18 18.07 18.00
CA TYR A 200 4.03 18.84 18.44
C TYR A 200 4.41 20.32 18.30
N ASN A 201 3.78 20.98 17.40
CA ASN A 201 3.65 22.43 17.41
C ASN A 201 2.26 22.80 17.90
#